data_e6046e36d736eb1edc26d9d51c5e3d26
#
_entry.id   e6046e36d736eb1edc26d9d51c5e3d26
#
_cell.length_a   1.000
_cell.length_b   1.000
_cell.length_c   1.000
_cell.angle_alpha   90.00
_cell.angle_beta   90.00
_cell.angle_gamma   90.00
#
_symmetry.space_group_name_H-M   'P 1'
#
loop_
_entity.id
_entity.type
_entity.pdbx_description
1 polymer ?
#
loop_
_entity_poly.entity_id
_entity_poly.type
_entity_poly.pdbx_seq_one_letter_code
_entity_poly.pdbx_strand_id
1 'polypeptide(L)'
;MIAFLKSKAVLPASDLIDVAGGAGRYLPMAKEVGSYKLLDFSTEMLCFAQQEANKLGVKNVQMMKQSFEDFLENKESAELILTAANPALDNTKKLGQMLKKMNQACVIIRVVHSRDDLFIPLEERLGIFEEDPTVSPDLMDLFETFLTQNDYSYQKQDFTYVLKEEITRSLMEDYYEEYKEDQRLTDFLDQHFLQNEQISTTRLIYRLLLIQ
;
A
#
# COMPACT_ATOMS: atom_id res chain seq x y z
N MET A 1 -11.06 -2.26 -5.75
CA MET A 1 -10.92 -3.19 -4.61
C MET A 1 -12.27 -3.52 -3.96
N ILE A 2 -13.06 -2.57 -3.42
CA ILE A 2 -14.38 -2.85 -2.79
C ILE A 2 -15.29 -3.67 -3.72
N ALA A 3 -15.43 -3.27 -4.99
CA ALA A 3 -16.24 -4.02 -5.96
C ALA A 3 -15.75 -5.48 -6.16
N PHE A 4 -14.44 -5.69 -6.14
CA PHE A 4 -13.84 -7.03 -6.20
C PHE A 4 -14.23 -7.86 -4.96
N LEU A 5 -14.05 -7.31 -3.74
CA LEU A 5 -14.42 -8.01 -2.50
C LEU A 5 -15.93 -8.33 -2.44
N LYS A 6 -16.78 -7.43 -2.92
CA LYS A 6 -18.23 -7.69 -3.08
C LYS A 6 -18.50 -8.85 -4.05
N SER A 7 -17.81 -8.88 -5.20
CA SER A 7 -17.98 -9.96 -6.19
C SER A 7 -17.53 -11.33 -5.67
N LYS A 8 -16.73 -11.35 -4.60
CA LYS A 8 -16.25 -12.57 -3.92
C LYS A 8 -17.03 -12.90 -2.64
N ALA A 9 -18.14 -12.20 -2.39
CA ALA A 9 -18.99 -12.37 -1.20
C ALA A 9 -18.22 -12.19 0.13
N VAL A 10 -17.16 -11.37 0.14
CA VAL A 10 -16.40 -10.99 1.34
C VAL A 10 -16.96 -9.72 1.97
N LEU A 11 -17.60 -8.88 1.17
CA LEU A 11 -18.36 -7.72 1.62
C LEU A 11 -19.83 -7.87 1.17
N PRO A 12 -20.80 -7.45 2.00
CA PRO A 12 -20.64 -6.86 3.33
C PRO A 12 -20.17 -7.87 4.39
N ALA A 13 -19.54 -7.39 5.46
CA ALA A 13 -19.08 -8.19 6.60
C ALA A 13 -19.61 -7.60 7.92
N SER A 14 -19.63 -8.41 9.00
CA SER A 14 -20.06 -7.92 10.31
C SER A 14 -19.01 -7.01 10.93
N ASP A 15 -17.73 -7.37 10.81
CA ASP A 15 -16.62 -6.60 11.34
C ASP A 15 -15.36 -6.73 10.50
N LEU A 16 -14.52 -5.68 10.57
CA LEU A 16 -13.23 -5.59 9.89
C LEU A 16 -12.19 -5.00 10.84
N ILE A 17 -11.01 -5.62 10.88
CA ILE A 17 -9.81 -5.04 11.49
C ILE A 17 -8.83 -4.67 10.38
N ASP A 18 -8.52 -3.37 10.28
CA ASP A 18 -7.51 -2.81 9.37
C ASP A 18 -6.20 -2.64 10.15
N VAL A 19 -5.27 -3.55 9.89
CA VAL A 19 -4.02 -3.68 10.64
C VAL A 19 -2.92 -2.86 9.97
N ALA A 20 -2.32 -1.94 10.71
CA ALA A 20 -1.42 -0.91 10.21
C ALA A 20 -2.13 -0.02 9.15
N GLY A 21 -3.35 0.43 9.50
CA GLY A 21 -4.22 1.15 8.59
C GLY A 21 -3.78 2.59 8.28
N GLY A 22 -2.75 3.09 8.99
CA GLY A 22 -2.15 4.40 8.77
C GLY A 22 -3.17 5.53 8.83
N ALA A 23 -3.14 6.42 7.86
CA ALA A 23 -4.05 7.55 7.73
C ALA A 23 -5.46 7.17 7.22
N GLY A 24 -5.79 5.86 7.11
CA GLY A 24 -7.15 5.43 6.80
C GLY A 24 -7.50 5.37 5.31
N ARG A 25 -6.55 5.01 4.45
CA ARG A 25 -6.79 4.84 3.01
C ARG A 25 -7.99 3.95 2.67
N TYR A 26 -8.26 2.94 3.49
CA TYR A 26 -9.33 1.97 3.27
C TYR A 26 -10.60 2.23 4.09
N LEU A 27 -10.69 3.34 4.81
CA LEU A 27 -11.90 3.77 5.53
C LEU A 27 -13.20 3.78 4.69
N PRO A 28 -13.19 4.00 3.37
CA PRO A 28 -14.42 3.80 2.58
C PRO A 28 -15.05 2.43 2.74
N MET A 29 -14.29 1.38 3.12
CA MET A 29 -14.84 0.05 3.43
C MET A 29 -15.70 0.03 4.70
N ALA A 30 -15.59 1.01 5.59
CA ALA A 30 -16.46 1.13 6.77
C ALA A 30 -17.95 1.23 6.41
N LYS A 31 -18.27 1.68 5.20
CA LYS A 31 -19.66 1.71 4.69
C LYS A 31 -20.21 0.32 4.34
N GLU A 32 -19.36 -0.69 4.30
CA GLU A 32 -19.69 -2.05 3.88
C GLU A 32 -19.60 -3.07 5.04
N VAL A 33 -19.31 -2.59 6.26
CA VAL A 33 -19.15 -3.45 7.44
C VAL A 33 -19.95 -2.89 8.62
N GLY A 34 -20.34 -3.77 9.55
CA GLY A 34 -21.05 -3.37 10.77
C GLY A 34 -20.14 -2.59 11.72
N SER A 35 -18.89 -3.01 11.90
CA SER A 35 -17.87 -2.29 12.65
C SER A 35 -16.52 -2.33 11.92
N TYR A 36 -15.76 -1.23 12.04
CA TYR A 36 -14.44 -1.07 11.46
C TYR A 36 -13.46 -0.67 12.55
N LYS A 37 -12.44 -1.47 12.80
CA LYS A 37 -11.37 -1.17 13.74
C LYS A 37 -10.09 -0.90 12.98
N LEU A 38 -9.52 0.31 13.11
CA LEU A 38 -8.25 0.67 12.52
C LEU A 38 -7.16 0.66 13.59
N LEU A 39 -6.15 -0.17 13.39
CA LEU A 39 -4.98 -0.29 14.26
C LEU A 39 -3.78 0.38 13.61
N ASP A 40 -3.09 1.23 14.35
CA ASP A 40 -1.80 1.78 13.94
C ASP A 40 -0.97 2.13 15.18
N PHE A 41 0.36 2.02 15.10
CA PHE A 41 1.24 2.39 16.21
C PHE A 41 1.45 3.91 16.31
N SER A 42 1.25 4.65 15.22
CA SER A 42 1.44 6.09 15.15
C SER A 42 0.18 6.84 15.56
N THR A 43 0.28 7.61 16.65
CA THR A 43 -0.82 8.50 17.08
C THR A 43 -1.15 9.55 16.02
N GLU A 44 -0.15 10.02 15.28
CA GLU A 44 -0.33 11.02 14.22
C GLU A 44 -1.15 10.45 13.06
N MET A 45 -0.84 9.22 12.62
CA MET A 45 -1.61 8.52 11.58
C MET A 45 -3.06 8.30 12.01
N LEU A 46 -3.28 7.92 13.28
CA LEU A 46 -4.64 7.77 13.81
C LEU A 46 -5.41 9.09 13.84
N CYS A 47 -4.73 10.24 14.10
CA CYS A 47 -5.36 11.55 13.98
C CYS A 47 -5.79 11.86 12.55
N PHE A 48 -4.96 11.57 11.56
CA PHE A 48 -5.33 11.72 10.14
C PHE A 48 -6.48 10.79 9.75
N ALA A 49 -6.43 9.53 10.17
CA ALA A 49 -7.50 8.57 9.94
C ALA A 49 -8.84 9.04 10.55
N GLN A 50 -8.81 9.64 11.77
CA GLN A 50 -10.02 10.19 12.39
C GLN A 50 -10.58 11.38 11.61
N GLN A 51 -9.73 12.26 11.07
CA GLN A 51 -10.16 13.35 10.22
C GLN A 51 -10.79 12.81 8.93
N GLU A 52 -10.21 11.79 8.33
CA GLU A 52 -10.73 11.18 7.12
C GLU A 52 -12.08 10.46 7.37
N ALA A 53 -12.22 9.74 8.50
CA ALA A 53 -13.50 9.14 8.91
C ALA A 53 -14.60 10.19 9.06
N ASN A 54 -14.28 11.35 9.64
CA ASN A 54 -15.22 12.47 9.78
C ASN A 54 -15.64 13.03 8.41
N LYS A 55 -14.70 13.22 7.47
CA LYS A 55 -14.99 13.67 6.10
C LYS A 55 -15.88 12.68 5.35
N LEU A 56 -15.64 11.38 5.53
CA LEU A 56 -16.43 10.31 4.92
C LEU A 56 -17.81 10.13 5.57
N GLY A 57 -18.03 10.74 6.75
CA GLY A 57 -19.26 10.62 7.53
C GLY A 57 -19.50 9.21 8.11
N VAL A 58 -18.43 8.40 8.26
CA VAL A 58 -18.53 7.05 8.85
C VAL A 58 -18.43 7.15 10.38
N LYS A 59 -19.32 6.44 11.09
CA LYS A 59 -19.45 6.49 12.56
C LYS A 59 -19.13 5.17 13.24
N ASN A 60 -19.07 4.09 12.48
CA ASN A 60 -18.81 2.73 12.94
C ASN A 60 -17.31 2.39 12.96
N VAL A 61 -16.46 3.40 13.12
CA VAL A 61 -15.00 3.26 13.10
C VAL A 61 -14.43 3.49 14.50
N GLN A 62 -13.54 2.60 14.93
CA GLN A 62 -12.75 2.70 16.15
C GLN A 62 -11.27 2.78 15.77
N MET A 63 -10.60 3.86 16.22
CA MET A 63 -9.15 4.02 16.09
C MET A 63 -8.47 3.46 17.33
N MET A 64 -7.46 2.59 17.16
CA MET A 64 -6.73 2.03 18.29
C MET A 64 -5.22 2.13 18.06
N LYS A 65 -4.52 2.68 19.06
CA LYS A 65 -3.05 2.70 19.05
C LYS A 65 -2.54 1.32 19.43
N GLN A 66 -2.05 0.58 18.45
CA GLN A 66 -1.55 -0.77 18.61
C GLN A 66 -0.54 -1.10 17.53
N SER A 67 0.57 -1.75 17.88
CA SER A 67 1.53 -2.25 16.89
C SER A 67 1.01 -3.51 16.19
N PHE A 68 1.64 -3.87 15.08
CA PHE A 68 1.34 -5.13 14.40
C PHE A 68 1.69 -6.33 15.27
N GLU A 69 2.82 -6.26 15.99
CA GLU A 69 3.28 -7.30 16.90
C GLU A 69 2.28 -7.52 18.06
N ASP A 70 1.82 -6.45 18.68
CA ASP A 70 0.79 -6.53 19.74
C ASP A 70 -0.52 -7.13 19.22
N PHE A 71 -0.90 -6.79 17.96
CA PHE A 71 -2.05 -7.41 17.32
C PHE A 71 -1.85 -8.91 17.11
N LEU A 72 -0.66 -9.36 16.71
CA LEU A 72 -0.39 -10.79 16.53
C LEU A 72 -0.45 -11.57 17.86
N GLU A 73 -0.07 -10.95 18.97
CA GLU A 73 -0.03 -11.56 20.30
C GLU A 73 -1.38 -11.57 21.02
N ASN A 74 -2.26 -10.60 20.74
CA ASN A 74 -3.57 -10.53 21.39
C ASN A 74 -4.52 -11.67 20.93
N LYS A 75 -5.74 -11.71 21.50
CA LYS A 75 -6.77 -12.72 21.14
C LYS A 75 -7.86 -12.17 20.21
N GLU A 76 -7.68 -10.97 19.70
CA GLU A 76 -8.67 -10.39 18.79
C GLU A 76 -8.72 -11.14 17.47
N SER A 77 -9.92 -11.30 16.96
CA SER A 77 -10.20 -11.84 15.62
C SER A 77 -11.35 -11.05 14.99
N ALA A 78 -11.49 -11.13 13.69
CA ALA A 78 -12.58 -10.50 12.97
C ALA A 78 -13.01 -11.36 11.79
N GLU A 79 -14.19 -11.09 11.28
CA GLU A 79 -14.67 -11.71 10.04
C GLU A 79 -13.73 -11.38 8.90
N LEU A 80 -13.30 -10.11 8.80
CA LEU A 80 -12.36 -9.64 7.78
C LEU A 80 -11.13 -8.98 8.43
N ILE A 81 -9.95 -9.51 8.10
CA ILE A 81 -8.66 -8.86 8.40
C ILE A 81 -8.16 -8.19 7.12
N LEU A 82 -7.83 -6.91 7.22
CA LEU A 82 -7.21 -6.15 6.14
C LEU A 82 -5.83 -5.68 6.58
N THR A 83 -4.85 -5.74 5.69
CA THR A 83 -3.57 -5.07 5.86
C THR A 83 -3.03 -4.62 4.50
N ALA A 84 -2.60 -3.37 4.43
CA ALA A 84 -2.13 -2.78 3.18
C ALA A 84 -0.82 -2.03 3.39
N ALA A 85 0.17 -2.32 2.55
CA ALA A 85 1.51 -1.72 2.59
C ALA A 85 2.15 -1.75 4.00
N ASN A 86 1.86 -2.78 4.78
CA ASN A 86 2.36 -2.95 6.14
C ASN A 86 3.80 -3.49 6.12
N PRO A 87 4.83 -2.68 6.46
CA PRO A 87 6.22 -3.12 6.43
C PRO A 87 6.54 -4.16 7.50
N ALA A 88 5.78 -4.20 8.60
CA ALA A 88 5.99 -5.15 9.68
C ALA A 88 5.54 -6.59 9.31
N LEU A 89 4.68 -6.75 8.29
CA LEU A 89 4.35 -8.06 7.72
C LEU A 89 5.42 -8.46 6.69
N ASP A 90 6.56 -8.90 7.15
CA ASP A 90 7.79 -9.10 6.39
C ASP A 90 8.19 -10.57 6.18
N ASN A 91 7.43 -11.52 6.74
CA ASN A 91 7.74 -12.95 6.63
C ASN A 91 6.50 -13.85 6.80
N THR A 92 6.66 -15.11 6.41
CA THR A 92 5.58 -16.12 6.45
C THR A 92 5.15 -16.54 7.84
N LYS A 93 6.02 -16.43 8.85
CA LYS A 93 5.66 -16.72 10.26
C LYS A 93 4.61 -15.72 10.74
N LYS A 94 4.84 -14.42 10.53
CA LYS A 94 3.89 -13.36 10.87
C LYS A 94 2.60 -13.49 10.05
N LEU A 95 2.71 -13.84 8.75
CA LEU A 95 1.55 -14.16 7.93
C LEU A 95 0.71 -15.26 8.56
N GLY A 96 1.30 -16.39 8.89
CA GLY A 96 0.59 -17.51 9.52
C GLY A 96 -0.04 -17.17 10.87
N GLN A 97 0.56 -16.27 11.66
CA GLN A 97 -0.04 -15.76 12.89
C GLN A 97 -1.26 -14.87 12.61
N MET A 98 -1.16 -13.99 11.63
CA MET A 98 -2.25 -13.09 11.24
C MET A 98 -3.45 -13.86 10.67
N LEU A 99 -3.22 -14.89 9.85
CA LEU A 99 -4.28 -15.71 9.27
C LEU A 99 -5.11 -16.45 10.33
N LYS A 100 -4.55 -16.78 11.50
CA LYS A 100 -5.30 -17.39 12.61
C LYS A 100 -6.32 -16.44 13.25
N LYS A 101 -6.31 -15.17 12.89
CA LYS A 101 -7.20 -14.13 13.43
C LYS A 101 -8.37 -13.81 12.50
N MET A 102 -8.37 -14.32 11.27
CA MET A 102 -9.52 -14.20 10.38
C MET A 102 -10.56 -15.27 10.70
N ASN A 103 -11.84 -14.89 10.73
CA ASN A 103 -12.96 -15.82 10.86
C ASN A 103 -13.54 -16.19 9.48
N GLN A 104 -13.42 -15.31 8.48
CA GLN A 104 -13.90 -15.53 7.11
C GLN A 104 -12.81 -15.29 6.08
N ALA A 105 -12.16 -14.10 6.11
CA ALA A 105 -11.20 -13.75 5.08
C ALA A 105 -10.07 -12.84 5.61
N CYS A 106 -8.92 -12.92 4.95
CA CYS A 106 -7.83 -11.97 5.10
C CYS A 106 -7.49 -11.35 3.75
N VAL A 107 -7.32 -10.02 3.72
CA VAL A 107 -6.93 -9.27 2.54
C VAL A 107 -5.58 -8.62 2.76
N ILE A 108 -4.63 -8.96 1.91
CA ILE A 108 -3.28 -8.38 1.90
C ILE A 108 -3.12 -7.59 0.62
N ILE A 109 -2.64 -6.35 0.72
CA ILE A 109 -2.42 -5.46 -0.44
C ILE A 109 -1.01 -4.90 -0.37
N ARG A 110 -0.24 -5.06 -1.45
CA ARG A 110 1.10 -4.47 -1.59
C ARG A 110 1.33 -3.93 -2.99
N VAL A 111 2.24 -2.98 -3.09
CA VAL A 111 2.80 -2.55 -4.38
C VAL A 111 3.79 -3.63 -4.82
N VAL A 112 3.60 -4.14 -6.03
CA VAL A 112 4.49 -5.14 -6.64
C VAL A 112 5.22 -4.59 -7.86
N HIS A 113 4.87 -3.39 -8.29
CA HIS A 113 5.56 -2.68 -9.35
C HIS A 113 5.30 -1.18 -9.20
N SER A 114 6.37 -0.40 -9.30
CA SER A 114 6.34 1.06 -9.38
C SER A 114 7.45 1.49 -10.34
N ARG A 115 7.09 2.21 -11.39
CA ARG A 115 8.06 2.78 -12.31
C ARG A 115 7.49 4.06 -12.93
N ASP A 116 8.26 5.11 -12.84
CA ASP A 116 8.01 6.35 -13.57
C ASP A 116 8.90 6.45 -14.82
N ASP A 117 8.54 7.38 -15.72
CA ASP A 117 9.22 7.58 -16.99
C ASP A 117 10.19 8.78 -17.00
N LEU A 118 10.41 9.41 -15.85
CA LEU A 118 11.24 10.61 -15.74
C LEU A 118 12.34 10.49 -14.68
N PHE A 119 11.99 10.23 -13.41
CA PHE A 119 12.94 10.17 -12.29
C PHE A 119 13.84 8.93 -12.38
N ILE A 120 13.25 7.74 -12.53
CA ILE A 120 14.02 6.49 -12.61
C ILE A 120 15.04 6.50 -13.77
N PRO A 121 14.68 6.89 -15.01
CA PRO A 121 15.67 7.01 -16.10
C PRO A 121 16.81 7.98 -15.79
N LEU A 122 16.54 9.09 -15.09
CA LEU A 122 17.58 10.02 -14.68
C LEU A 122 18.48 9.40 -13.60
N GLU A 123 17.91 8.78 -12.59
CA GLU A 123 18.63 8.12 -11.49
C GLU A 123 19.50 6.96 -12.00
N GLU A 124 18.98 6.15 -12.93
CA GLU A 124 19.76 5.11 -13.63
C GLU A 124 20.96 5.73 -14.39
N ARG A 125 20.74 6.87 -15.07
CA ARG A 125 21.80 7.59 -15.82
C ARG A 125 22.85 8.21 -14.88
N LEU A 126 22.44 8.72 -13.73
CA LEU A 126 23.35 9.26 -12.71
C LEU A 126 24.06 8.14 -11.93
N GLY A 127 23.55 6.90 -11.96
CA GLY A 127 24.07 5.76 -11.20
C GLY A 127 23.71 5.79 -9.73
N ILE A 128 22.57 6.40 -9.39
CA ILE A 128 22.04 6.56 -8.03
C ILE A 128 20.69 5.87 -7.81
N PHE A 129 20.17 5.19 -8.84
CA PHE A 129 18.90 4.49 -8.72
C PHE A 129 18.98 3.43 -7.63
N GLU A 130 18.02 3.48 -6.71
CA GLU A 130 17.80 2.45 -5.70
C GLU A 130 16.36 1.94 -5.81
N GLU A 131 16.18 0.63 -5.68
CA GLU A 131 14.84 0.04 -5.67
C GLU A 131 14.08 0.51 -4.42
N ASP A 132 12.83 0.94 -4.60
CA ASP A 132 11.95 1.30 -3.50
C ASP A 132 11.65 0.04 -2.64
N PRO A 133 12.09 -0.01 -1.37
CA PRO A 133 11.88 -1.17 -0.51
C PRO A 133 10.40 -1.43 -0.20
N THR A 134 9.51 -0.49 -0.50
CA THR A 134 8.06 -0.69 -0.35
C THR A 134 7.45 -1.48 -1.51
N VAL A 135 8.17 -1.57 -2.64
CA VAL A 135 7.81 -2.40 -3.79
C VAL A 135 8.35 -3.81 -3.53
N SER A 136 7.46 -4.75 -3.25
CA SER A 136 7.87 -6.07 -2.75
C SER A 136 7.18 -7.24 -3.49
N PRO A 137 7.50 -7.45 -4.79
CA PRO A 137 6.97 -8.58 -5.54
C PRO A 137 7.39 -9.93 -4.95
N ASP A 138 8.67 -10.07 -4.57
CA ASP A 138 9.23 -11.30 -4.03
C ASP A 138 8.56 -11.72 -2.70
N LEU A 139 8.23 -10.75 -1.85
CA LEU A 139 7.52 -11.02 -0.61
C LEU A 139 6.08 -11.52 -0.88
N MET A 140 5.41 -10.97 -1.89
CA MET A 140 4.08 -11.44 -2.28
C MET A 140 4.13 -12.84 -2.89
N ASP A 141 5.13 -13.15 -3.70
CA ASP A 141 5.35 -14.49 -4.26
C ASP A 141 5.71 -15.50 -3.16
N LEU A 142 6.47 -15.07 -2.13
CA LEU A 142 6.73 -15.88 -0.93
C LEU A 142 5.44 -16.19 -0.16
N PHE A 143 4.54 -15.19 -0.02
CA PHE A 143 3.24 -15.39 0.61
C PHE A 143 2.36 -16.35 -0.18
N GLU A 144 2.28 -16.23 -1.50
CA GLU A 144 1.55 -17.16 -2.38
C GLU A 144 2.08 -18.59 -2.23
N THR A 145 3.40 -18.76 -2.18
CA THR A 145 4.05 -20.07 -1.95
C THR A 145 3.66 -20.64 -0.60
N PHE A 146 3.73 -19.84 0.47
CA PHE A 146 3.32 -20.27 1.81
C PHE A 146 1.85 -20.67 1.87
N LEU A 147 0.96 -19.89 1.27
CA LEU A 147 -0.47 -20.18 1.23
C LEU A 147 -0.76 -21.51 0.55
N THR A 148 -0.11 -21.76 -0.60
CA THR A 148 -0.24 -23.00 -1.34
C THR A 148 0.28 -24.21 -0.54
N GLN A 149 1.43 -24.08 0.13
CA GLN A 149 2.05 -25.16 0.92
C GLN A 149 1.28 -25.50 2.20
N ASN A 150 0.43 -24.60 2.67
CA ASN A 150 -0.38 -24.80 3.88
C ASN A 150 -1.88 -24.92 3.58
N ASP A 151 -2.25 -25.27 2.33
CA ASP A 151 -3.60 -25.56 1.87
C ASP A 151 -4.61 -24.39 2.11
N TYR A 152 -4.14 -23.14 2.15
CA TYR A 152 -5.02 -21.99 2.16
C TYR A 152 -5.62 -21.74 0.78
N SER A 153 -6.95 -21.58 0.72
CA SER A 153 -7.61 -21.06 -0.49
C SER A 153 -7.33 -19.57 -0.63
N TYR A 154 -6.84 -19.13 -1.77
CA TYR A 154 -6.65 -17.71 -2.03
C TYR A 154 -6.90 -17.33 -3.48
N GLN A 155 -7.16 -16.04 -3.69
CA GLN A 155 -7.30 -15.44 -5.00
C GLN A 155 -6.36 -14.23 -5.10
N LYS A 156 -5.71 -14.10 -6.25
CA LYS A 156 -4.84 -12.98 -6.59
C LYS A 156 -5.52 -12.04 -7.56
N GLN A 157 -5.42 -10.73 -7.31
CA GLN A 157 -5.90 -9.70 -8.20
C GLN A 157 -4.92 -8.54 -8.25
N ASP A 158 -4.44 -8.22 -9.44
CA ASP A 158 -3.59 -7.05 -9.67
C ASP A 158 -4.47 -5.86 -10.12
N PHE A 159 -4.18 -4.67 -9.57
CA PHE A 159 -4.81 -3.41 -9.93
C PHE A 159 -3.73 -2.46 -10.44
N THR A 160 -3.84 -2.06 -11.71
CA THR A 160 -2.92 -1.11 -12.32
C THR A 160 -3.48 0.30 -12.23
N TYR A 161 -2.64 1.22 -11.78
CA TYR A 161 -2.89 2.66 -11.77
C TYR A 161 -1.82 3.36 -12.58
N VAL A 162 -2.23 4.40 -13.30
CA VAL A 162 -1.34 5.29 -14.03
C VAL A 162 -1.57 6.68 -13.46
N LEU A 163 -0.55 7.21 -12.81
CA LEU A 163 -0.53 8.57 -12.28
C LEU A 163 0.20 9.45 -13.27
N LYS A 164 -0.28 10.68 -13.43
CA LYS A 164 0.36 11.69 -14.26
C LYS A 164 0.53 12.94 -13.43
N GLU A 165 1.75 13.43 -13.39
CA GLU A 165 2.13 14.62 -12.65
C GLU A 165 2.89 15.57 -13.54
N GLU A 166 2.58 16.85 -13.45
CA GLU A 166 3.30 17.89 -14.14
C GLU A 166 4.54 18.26 -13.34
N ILE A 167 5.70 18.03 -13.93
CA ILE A 167 7.00 18.26 -13.30
C ILE A 167 7.66 19.43 -14.01
N THR A 168 8.14 20.41 -13.23
CA THR A 168 8.89 21.53 -13.80
C THR A 168 10.39 21.22 -13.82
N ARG A 169 11.11 21.85 -14.75
CA ARG A 169 12.58 21.77 -14.80
C ARG A 169 13.19 22.22 -13.48
N SER A 170 12.71 23.34 -12.90
CA SER A 170 13.21 23.84 -11.62
C SER A 170 13.05 22.85 -10.48
N LEU A 171 11.91 22.12 -10.43
CA LEU A 171 11.71 21.07 -9.42
C LEU A 171 12.79 19.97 -9.53
N MET A 172 13.12 19.55 -10.76
CA MET A 172 14.18 18.57 -10.99
C MET A 172 15.56 19.10 -10.61
N GLU A 173 15.87 20.35 -10.96
CA GLU A 173 17.13 21.01 -10.58
C GLU A 173 17.27 21.13 -9.05
N ASP A 174 16.20 21.48 -8.34
CA ASP A 174 16.17 21.55 -6.87
C ASP A 174 16.30 20.15 -6.24
N TYR A 175 15.59 19.15 -6.78
CA TYR A 175 15.60 17.79 -6.25
C TYR A 175 16.98 17.12 -6.40
N TYR A 176 17.68 17.41 -7.51
CA TYR A 176 19.03 16.89 -7.79
C TYR A 176 20.11 17.95 -7.64
N GLU A 177 19.97 18.90 -6.71
CA GLU A 177 20.94 20.00 -6.48
C GLU A 177 22.36 19.51 -6.29
N GLU A 178 22.56 18.36 -5.64
CA GLU A 178 23.88 17.74 -5.42
C GLU A 178 24.58 17.35 -6.74
N TYR A 179 23.82 17.17 -7.82
CA TYR A 179 24.30 16.77 -9.16
C TYR A 179 24.29 17.91 -10.17
N LYS A 180 24.09 19.18 -9.74
CA LYS A 180 23.94 20.35 -10.63
C LYS A 180 25.16 20.58 -11.56
N GLU A 181 26.37 20.17 -11.14
CA GLU A 181 27.59 20.26 -11.94
C GLU A 181 27.82 19.01 -12.82
N ASP A 182 26.96 18.01 -12.73
CA ASP A 182 27.05 16.79 -13.55
C ASP A 182 26.42 17.01 -14.93
N GLN A 183 27.23 16.86 -15.97
CA GLN A 183 26.76 17.05 -17.34
C GLN A 183 25.61 16.11 -17.72
N ARG A 184 25.56 14.93 -17.10
CA ARG A 184 24.47 13.95 -17.35
C ARG A 184 23.11 14.48 -16.92
N LEU A 185 23.03 15.23 -15.82
CA LEU A 185 21.81 15.91 -15.37
C LEU A 185 21.40 16.99 -16.40
N THR A 186 22.35 17.89 -16.74
CA THR A 186 22.09 18.98 -17.70
C THR A 186 21.59 18.44 -19.03
N ASP A 187 22.28 17.45 -19.61
CA ASP A 187 21.89 16.82 -20.88
C ASP A 187 20.50 16.16 -20.81
N PHE A 188 20.17 15.54 -19.66
CA PHE A 188 18.85 14.94 -19.47
C PHE A 188 17.76 16.00 -19.41
N LEU A 189 17.98 17.07 -18.64
CA LEU A 189 17.02 18.17 -18.51
C LEU A 189 16.79 18.88 -19.85
N ASP A 190 17.87 19.17 -20.61
CA ASP A 190 17.77 19.79 -21.94
C ASP A 190 17.01 18.92 -22.94
N GLN A 191 17.13 17.61 -22.82
CA GLN A 191 16.43 16.67 -23.68
C GLN A 191 14.93 16.55 -23.34
N HIS A 192 14.54 16.59 -22.06
CA HIS A 192 13.18 16.30 -21.62
C HIS A 192 12.34 17.54 -21.33
N PHE A 193 12.96 18.68 -20.98
CA PHE A 193 12.27 19.91 -20.58
C PHE A 193 12.39 21.02 -21.64
N LEU A 194 11.96 20.73 -22.88
CA LEU A 194 11.98 21.70 -23.97
C LEU A 194 11.09 22.93 -23.72
N GLN A 195 10.06 22.80 -22.87
CA GLN A 195 9.09 23.82 -22.50
C GLN A 195 9.03 24.11 -20.99
N ASN A 196 10.12 23.85 -20.27
CA ASN A 196 10.21 23.98 -18.80
C ASN A 196 9.29 23.06 -17.99
N GLU A 197 8.37 22.36 -18.62
CA GLU A 197 7.41 21.45 -17.98
C GLU A 197 7.35 20.14 -18.76
N GLN A 198 7.20 19.04 -18.02
CA GLN A 198 7.07 17.70 -18.55
C GLN A 198 6.05 16.91 -17.74
N ILE A 199 5.24 16.10 -18.41
CA ILE A 199 4.36 15.15 -17.73
C ILE A 199 5.16 13.90 -17.38
N SER A 200 5.35 13.64 -16.10
CA SER A 200 5.83 12.34 -15.61
C SER A 200 4.67 11.37 -15.46
N THR A 201 4.87 10.16 -15.92
CA THR A 201 3.88 9.09 -15.85
C THR A 201 4.42 7.95 -14.97
N THR A 202 3.78 7.72 -13.82
CA THR A 202 4.12 6.61 -12.94
C THR A 202 3.11 5.47 -13.13
N ARG A 203 3.61 4.27 -13.41
CA ARG A 203 2.81 3.06 -13.43
C ARG A 203 2.98 2.31 -12.12
N LEU A 204 1.86 2.12 -11.40
CA LEU A 204 1.79 1.39 -10.14
C LEU A 204 0.94 0.13 -10.32
N ILE A 205 1.41 -1.01 -9.79
CA ILE A 205 0.63 -2.23 -9.70
C ILE A 205 0.51 -2.64 -8.25
N TYR A 206 -0.73 -2.64 -7.74
CA TYR A 206 -1.06 -3.18 -6.43
C TYR A 206 -1.55 -4.60 -6.59
N ARG A 207 -0.90 -5.55 -5.91
CA ARG A 207 -1.38 -6.92 -5.79
C ARG A 207 -2.21 -7.08 -4.53
N LEU A 208 -3.37 -7.66 -4.69
CA LEU A 208 -4.26 -8.08 -3.62
C LEU A 208 -4.27 -9.60 -3.54
N LEU A 209 -4.02 -10.15 -2.35
CA LEU A 209 -4.31 -11.54 -2.02
C LEU A 209 -5.56 -11.57 -1.14
N LEU A 210 -6.59 -12.26 -1.58
CA LEU A 210 -7.77 -12.59 -0.81
C LEU A 210 -7.67 -14.03 -0.36
N ILE A 211 -7.56 -14.26 0.94
CA ILE A 211 -7.37 -15.57 1.57
C ILE A 211 -8.66 -15.93 2.32
N GLN A 212 -9.12 -17.18 2.15
CA GLN A 212 -10.35 -17.69 2.76
C GLN A 212 -10.14 -19.10 3.36
#